data_84668fde6800a7b933894be4db6cac82
#
_entry.id   84668fde6800a7b933894be4db6cac82
#
_cell.length_a   1.000
_cell.length_b   1.000
_cell.length_c   1.000
_cell.angle_alpha   90.00
_cell.angle_beta   90.00
_cell.angle_gamma   90.00
#
_symmetry.space_group_name_H-M   'P 1'
#
loop_
_entity.id
_entity.type
_entity.pdbx_description
1 polymer ?
#
loop_
_entity_poly.entity_id
_entity_poly.type
_entity_poly.pdbx_seq_one_letter_code
_entity_poly.pdbx_strand_id
1 'polypeptide(L)'
;MKQIGKIIAFSIFWVVVIGVMVLLGRHSSMRAEVQTLTGVDVVVKDSSRRQMVDPTTVRRWIAPIKVEGVRAVDAPLSQIEQAILAHGYVRSAEAYLTPDGRVVVEVEQHDPVMRMMLDGGYDFYLTNQNEV
;
A
#
# COMPACT_ATOMS: atom_id res chain seq x y z
N MET A 1 -57.31 -0.55 5.33
CA MET A 1 -56.55 -1.79 5.62
C MET A 1 -55.52 -2.14 4.55
N LYS A 2 -55.74 -1.92 3.27
CA LYS A 2 -54.76 -2.26 2.21
C LYS A 2 -53.46 -1.43 2.22
N GLN A 3 -53.46 -0.20 2.76
CA GLN A 3 -52.28 0.66 2.80
C GLN A 3 -51.32 0.26 3.95
N ILE A 4 -51.83 -0.18 5.07
CA ILE A 4 -51.04 -0.59 6.24
C ILE A 4 -50.19 -1.83 5.90
N GLY A 5 -50.78 -2.78 5.15
CA GLY A 5 -50.05 -3.98 4.72
C GLY A 5 -48.85 -3.68 3.80
N LYS A 6 -48.98 -2.64 2.94
CA LYS A 6 -47.87 -2.22 2.09
C LYS A 6 -46.70 -1.57 2.87
N ILE A 7 -47.04 -0.80 3.90
CA ILE A 7 -46.03 -0.14 4.75
C ILE A 7 -45.28 -1.21 5.56
N ILE A 8 -46.02 -2.20 6.13
CA ILE A 8 -45.42 -3.29 6.87
C ILE A 8 -44.48 -4.13 5.96
N ALA A 9 -44.97 -4.49 4.76
CA ALA A 9 -44.16 -5.27 3.81
C ALA A 9 -42.88 -4.50 3.36
N PHE A 10 -43.00 -3.20 3.18
CA PHE A 10 -41.88 -2.36 2.83
C PHE A 10 -40.84 -2.24 3.97
N SER A 11 -41.31 -2.13 5.22
CA SER A 11 -40.44 -2.11 6.40
C SER A 11 -39.69 -3.43 6.58
N ILE A 12 -40.39 -4.55 6.42
CA ILE A 12 -39.78 -5.90 6.51
C ILE A 12 -38.70 -6.06 5.42
N PHE A 13 -38.97 -5.61 4.20
CA PHE A 13 -38.01 -5.66 3.11
C PHE A 13 -36.71 -4.91 3.45
N TRP A 14 -36.82 -3.69 4.00
CA TRP A 14 -35.64 -2.91 4.40
C TRP A 14 -34.86 -3.53 5.55
N VAL A 15 -35.53 -4.14 6.53
CA VAL A 15 -34.86 -4.88 7.62
C VAL A 15 -34.08 -6.06 7.11
N VAL A 16 -34.64 -6.80 6.14
CA VAL A 16 -33.95 -7.93 5.49
C VAL A 16 -32.73 -7.45 4.71
N VAL A 17 -32.86 -6.37 3.94
CA VAL A 17 -31.74 -5.79 3.14
C VAL A 17 -30.60 -5.35 4.06
N ILE A 18 -30.90 -4.64 5.14
CA ILE A 18 -29.90 -4.21 6.12
C ILE A 18 -29.25 -5.42 6.80
N GLY A 19 -30.03 -6.42 7.18
CA GLY A 19 -29.53 -7.65 7.77
C GLY A 19 -28.54 -8.39 6.87
N VAL A 20 -28.87 -8.52 5.58
CA VAL A 20 -27.99 -9.14 4.58
C VAL A 20 -26.72 -8.32 4.39
N MET A 21 -26.83 -6.98 4.34
CA MET A 21 -25.68 -6.10 4.18
C MET A 21 -24.70 -6.18 5.37
N VAL A 22 -25.24 -6.24 6.58
CA VAL A 22 -24.43 -6.44 7.80
C VAL A 22 -23.77 -7.82 7.82
N LEU A 23 -24.49 -8.85 7.39
CA LEU A 23 -23.97 -10.23 7.34
C LEU A 23 -22.81 -10.36 6.33
N LEU A 24 -22.98 -9.76 5.15
CA LEU A 24 -21.92 -9.72 4.11
C LEU A 24 -20.69 -8.92 4.58
N GLY A 25 -20.90 -7.79 5.24
CA GLY A 25 -19.81 -6.99 5.80
C GLY A 25 -19.00 -7.75 6.85
N ARG A 26 -19.67 -8.48 7.74
CA ARG A 26 -18.99 -9.31 8.76
C ARG A 26 -18.24 -10.49 8.16
N HIS A 27 -18.77 -11.08 7.10
CA HIS A 27 -18.11 -12.21 6.43
C HIS A 27 -16.82 -11.79 5.69
N SER A 28 -16.78 -10.58 5.18
CA SER A 28 -15.58 -10.01 4.54
C SER A 28 -14.46 -9.72 5.54
N SER A 29 -14.80 -9.23 6.74
CA SER A 29 -13.80 -8.90 7.78
C SER A 29 -13.13 -10.13 8.38
N MET A 30 -13.84 -11.25 8.52
CA MET A 30 -13.30 -12.50 9.09
C MET A 30 -12.23 -13.15 8.19
N ARG A 31 -12.26 -12.94 6.88
CA ARG A 31 -11.26 -13.52 5.98
C ARG A 31 -9.90 -12.85 6.11
N ALA A 32 -9.86 -11.54 6.35
CA ALA A 32 -8.62 -10.81 6.53
C ALA A 32 -7.88 -11.18 7.84
N GLU A 33 -8.62 -11.60 8.86
CA GLU A 33 -8.08 -11.89 10.18
C GLU A 33 -7.32 -13.23 10.25
N VAL A 34 -7.64 -14.18 9.36
CA VAL A 34 -7.02 -15.52 9.31
C VAL A 34 -5.90 -15.60 8.26
N GLN A 35 -5.84 -14.63 7.35
CA GLN A 35 -4.89 -14.65 6.24
C GLN A 35 -3.48 -14.26 6.71
N THR A 36 -2.53 -15.17 6.50
CA THR A 36 -1.10 -14.91 6.70
C THR A 36 -0.46 -14.39 5.43
N LEU A 37 0.49 -13.48 5.59
CA LEU A 37 1.23 -12.90 4.48
C LEU A 37 2.20 -13.93 3.89
N THR A 38 2.16 -14.05 2.56
CA THR A 38 2.97 -15.01 1.80
C THR A 38 4.21 -14.40 1.17
N GLY A 39 4.29 -13.07 1.09
CA GLY A 39 5.46 -12.39 0.52
C GLY A 39 5.22 -10.93 0.19
N VAL A 40 6.27 -10.30 -0.34
CA VAL A 40 6.27 -8.89 -0.74
C VAL A 40 6.59 -8.77 -2.23
N ASP A 41 5.73 -8.07 -2.95
CA ASP A 41 5.95 -7.68 -4.34
C ASP A 41 6.31 -6.21 -4.41
N VAL A 42 7.40 -5.89 -5.09
CA VAL A 42 7.86 -4.51 -5.26
C VAL A 42 7.61 -4.08 -6.69
N VAL A 43 6.88 -2.98 -6.83
CA VAL A 43 6.60 -2.32 -8.11
C VAL A 43 7.22 -0.94 -8.08
N VAL A 44 8.23 -0.70 -8.91
CA VAL A 44 8.81 0.63 -9.06
C VAL A 44 8.10 1.33 -10.22
N LYS A 45 7.40 2.43 -9.90
CA LYS A 45 6.80 3.30 -10.93
C LYS A 45 7.91 4.15 -11.53
N ASP A 46 8.31 3.79 -12.75
CA ASP A 46 9.33 4.54 -13.47
C ASP A 46 8.68 5.69 -14.22
N SER A 47 8.80 6.91 -13.67
CA SER A 47 8.39 8.14 -14.34
C SER A 47 9.56 8.83 -15.07
N SER A 48 10.78 8.37 -14.86
CA SER A 48 11.98 8.99 -15.37
C SER A 48 12.74 8.11 -16.38
N ARG A 49 13.44 8.73 -17.29
CA ARG A 49 14.29 8.07 -18.30
C ARG A 49 15.49 7.31 -17.68
N ARG A 50 15.72 7.43 -16.38
CA ARG A 50 16.83 6.79 -15.66
C ARG A 50 16.28 6.13 -14.41
N GLN A 51 16.26 4.81 -14.41
CA GLN A 51 15.94 4.02 -13.24
C GLN A 51 17.08 4.15 -12.22
N MET A 52 16.83 4.85 -11.13
CA MET A 52 17.78 5.02 -10.03
C MET A 52 17.56 3.98 -8.93
N VAL A 53 16.34 3.52 -8.79
CA VAL A 53 15.94 2.53 -7.78
C VAL A 53 15.49 1.26 -8.48
N ASP A 54 16.17 0.16 -8.17
CA ASP A 54 15.84 -1.16 -8.69
C ASP A 54 15.00 -1.94 -7.65
N PRO A 55 14.01 -2.75 -8.07
CA PRO A 55 13.21 -3.57 -7.17
C PRO A 55 14.02 -4.44 -6.19
N THR A 56 15.18 -4.92 -6.63
CA THR A 56 16.08 -5.71 -5.77
C THR A 56 16.69 -4.87 -4.64
N THR A 57 16.97 -3.61 -4.91
CA THR A 57 17.47 -2.65 -3.92
C THR A 57 16.41 -2.34 -2.88
N VAL A 58 15.16 -2.09 -3.30
CA VAL A 58 14.03 -1.88 -2.38
C VAL A 58 13.81 -3.10 -1.50
N ARG A 59 13.84 -4.30 -2.07
CA ARG A 59 13.73 -5.55 -1.28
C ARG A 59 14.82 -5.66 -0.21
N ARG A 60 16.03 -5.20 -0.50
CA ARG A 60 17.14 -5.19 0.47
C ARG A 60 16.87 -4.21 1.62
N TRP A 61 16.27 -3.06 1.35
CA TRP A 61 15.93 -2.07 2.38
C TRP A 61 14.87 -2.58 3.35
N ILE A 62 13.89 -3.34 2.86
CA ILE A 62 12.83 -3.92 3.69
C ILE A 62 13.17 -5.30 4.26
N ALA A 63 14.27 -5.91 3.85
CA ALA A 63 14.69 -7.24 4.32
C ALA A 63 14.76 -7.41 5.84
N PRO A 64 15.11 -6.38 6.65
CA PRO A 64 15.08 -6.48 8.11
C PRO A 64 13.67 -6.59 8.69
N ILE A 65 12.63 -6.18 7.92
CA ILE A 65 11.24 -6.16 8.37
C ILE A 65 10.62 -7.53 8.08
N LYS A 66 10.22 -8.23 9.14
CA LYS A 66 9.58 -9.54 8.99
C LYS A 66 8.15 -9.37 8.47
N VAL A 67 7.89 -9.83 7.27
CA VAL A 67 6.57 -9.78 6.63
C VAL A 67 5.94 -11.16 6.51
N GLU A 68 6.73 -12.17 6.09
CA GLU A 68 6.23 -13.52 5.87
C GLU A 68 5.75 -14.18 7.17
N GLY A 69 4.58 -14.82 7.11
CA GLY A 69 3.96 -15.49 8.24
C GLY A 69 3.29 -14.55 9.26
N VAL A 70 3.30 -13.23 9.02
CA VAL A 70 2.55 -12.25 9.82
C VAL A 70 1.09 -12.26 9.39
N ARG A 71 0.16 -12.06 10.33
CA ARG A 71 -1.26 -11.92 9.98
C ARG A 71 -1.50 -10.63 9.23
N ALA A 72 -2.43 -10.66 8.27
CA ALA A 72 -2.75 -9.49 7.43
C ALA A 72 -3.12 -8.24 8.27
N VAL A 73 -3.81 -8.43 9.39
CA VAL A 73 -4.18 -7.32 10.31
C VAL A 73 -3.00 -6.70 11.06
N ASP A 74 -1.90 -7.46 11.22
CA ASP A 74 -0.69 -7.03 11.91
C ASP A 74 0.43 -6.64 10.92
N ALA A 75 0.09 -6.52 9.63
CA ALA A 75 1.06 -6.21 8.58
C ALA A 75 1.80 -4.89 8.86
N PRO A 76 3.15 -4.88 8.88
CA PRO A 76 3.94 -3.71 9.23
C PRO A 76 4.07 -2.72 8.05
N LEU A 77 2.94 -2.35 7.41
CA LEU A 77 2.93 -1.53 6.20
C LEU A 77 3.62 -0.19 6.41
N SER A 78 3.26 0.53 7.48
CA SER A 78 3.88 1.83 7.79
C SER A 78 5.39 1.75 8.05
N GLN A 79 5.87 0.64 8.62
CA GLN A 79 7.31 0.46 8.82
C GLN A 79 8.03 0.24 7.49
N ILE A 80 7.39 -0.48 6.56
CA ILE A 80 7.92 -0.69 5.21
C ILE A 80 8.01 0.64 4.48
N GLU A 81 6.94 1.43 4.48
CA GLU A 81 6.90 2.75 3.84
C GLU A 81 7.97 3.69 4.40
N GLN A 82 8.08 3.79 5.73
CA GLN A 82 9.07 4.63 6.39
C GLN A 82 10.50 4.19 6.09
N ALA A 83 10.77 2.88 6.07
CA ALA A 83 12.08 2.36 5.74
C ALA A 83 12.51 2.73 4.31
N ILE A 84 11.57 2.76 3.38
CA ILE A 84 11.82 3.12 1.98
C ILE A 84 11.95 4.63 1.83
N LEU A 85 11.06 5.42 2.48
CA LEU A 85 11.10 6.88 2.43
C LEU A 85 12.34 7.49 3.09
N ALA A 86 13.02 6.75 3.97
CA ALA A 86 14.30 7.18 4.54
C ALA A 86 15.42 7.32 3.50
N HIS A 87 15.22 6.78 2.29
CA HIS A 87 16.20 6.89 1.21
C HIS A 87 15.90 8.09 0.30
N GLY A 88 16.84 9.03 0.21
CA GLY A 88 16.68 10.29 -0.52
C GLY A 88 16.40 10.18 -2.03
N TYR A 89 16.45 8.97 -2.60
CA TYR A 89 16.09 8.73 -4.01
C TYR A 89 14.59 8.47 -4.20
N VAL A 90 13.85 8.26 -3.11
CA VAL A 90 12.42 7.90 -3.13
C VAL A 90 11.59 9.14 -2.85
N ARG A 91 10.66 9.41 -3.75
CA ARG A 91 9.67 10.48 -3.63
C ARG A 91 8.45 10.06 -2.83
N SER A 92 7.92 8.88 -3.15
CA SER A 92 6.79 8.29 -2.43
C SER A 92 6.92 6.78 -2.37
N ALA A 93 6.39 6.21 -1.31
CA ALA A 93 6.28 4.77 -1.11
C ALA A 93 4.91 4.46 -0.51
N GLU A 94 4.18 3.56 -1.14
CA GLU A 94 2.88 3.08 -0.69
C GLU A 94 2.92 1.57 -0.55
N ALA A 95 2.52 1.05 0.60
CA ALA A 95 2.41 -0.38 0.85
C ALA A 95 0.96 -0.76 1.12
N TYR A 96 0.45 -1.75 0.41
CA TYR A 96 -0.91 -2.24 0.60
C TYR A 96 -1.01 -3.75 0.48
N LEU A 97 -2.09 -4.29 1.03
CA LEU A 97 -2.39 -5.72 1.00
C LEU A 97 -3.26 -6.06 -0.19
N THR A 98 -2.91 -7.16 -0.85
CA THR A 98 -3.74 -7.77 -1.89
C THR A 98 -4.63 -8.86 -1.30
N PRO A 99 -5.77 -9.19 -1.94
CA PRO A 99 -6.70 -10.21 -1.46
C PRO A 99 -6.10 -11.62 -1.39
N ASP A 100 -4.99 -11.87 -2.06
CA ASP A 100 -4.24 -13.14 -2.07
C ASP A 100 -3.18 -13.23 -0.95
N GLY A 101 -3.14 -12.24 -0.03
CA GLY A 101 -2.26 -12.24 1.13
C GLY A 101 -0.82 -11.83 0.83
N ARG A 102 -0.63 -11.00 -0.18
CA ARG A 102 0.69 -10.41 -0.50
C ARG A 102 0.71 -8.94 -0.15
N VAL A 103 1.86 -8.44 0.24
CA VAL A 103 2.12 -7.01 0.37
C VAL A 103 2.66 -6.51 -0.95
N VAL A 104 1.99 -5.54 -1.55
CA VAL A 104 2.51 -4.81 -2.72
C VAL A 104 3.06 -3.48 -2.24
N VAL A 105 4.29 -3.19 -2.65
CA VAL A 105 4.98 -1.94 -2.33
C VAL A 105 5.21 -1.20 -3.64
N GLU A 106 4.52 -0.08 -3.80
CA GLU A 106 4.71 0.82 -4.93
C GLU A 106 5.68 1.93 -4.54
N VAL A 107 6.74 2.08 -5.30
CA VAL A 107 7.79 3.08 -5.06
C VAL A 107 7.88 4.01 -6.25
N GLU A 108 7.79 5.30 -5.99
CA GLU A 108 8.04 6.35 -6.98
C GLU A 108 9.37 7.03 -6.65
N GLN A 109 10.27 7.11 -7.61
CA GLN A 109 11.56 7.77 -7.44
C GLN A 109 11.49 9.26 -7.79
N HIS A 110 12.41 10.06 -7.22
CA HIS A 110 12.61 11.42 -7.65
C HIS A 110 13.13 11.47 -9.08
N ASP A 111 12.67 12.46 -9.85
CA ASP A 111 13.20 12.72 -11.20
C ASP A 111 14.38 13.72 -11.10
N PRO A 112 15.61 13.27 -11.28
CA PRO A 112 16.76 14.16 -11.17
C PRO A 112 16.86 15.06 -12.40
N VAL A 113 16.76 16.35 -12.19
CA VAL A 113 16.88 17.36 -13.25
C VAL A 113 18.35 17.67 -13.53
N MET A 114 19.21 17.67 -12.51
CA MET A 114 20.61 18.01 -12.64
C MET A 114 21.49 17.22 -11.65
N ARG A 115 22.67 16.80 -12.13
CA ARG A 115 23.73 16.26 -11.29
C ARG A 115 24.83 17.31 -11.17
N MET A 116 25.11 17.75 -9.97
CA MET A 116 26.26 18.60 -9.68
C MET A 116 27.40 17.76 -9.12
N MET A 117 28.55 17.82 -9.81
CA MET A 117 29.78 17.22 -9.33
C MET A 117 30.61 18.32 -8.65
N LEU A 118 30.88 18.14 -7.36
CA LEU A 118 31.82 19.01 -6.66
C LEU A 118 33.23 18.38 -6.64
N ASP A 119 34.23 19.24 -6.76
CA ASP A 119 35.63 18.86 -6.52
C ASP A 119 35.76 18.38 -5.06
N GLY A 120 35.89 17.09 -4.86
CA GLY A 120 35.89 16.46 -3.53
C GLY A 120 35.15 15.13 -3.46
N GLY A 121 34.54 14.68 -4.58
CA GLY A 121 33.91 13.37 -4.68
C GLY A 121 32.48 13.28 -4.11
N TYR A 122 31.85 14.41 -3.87
CA TYR A 122 30.44 14.48 -3.49
C TYR A 122 29.58 14.82 -4.71
N ASP A 123 28.62 13.95 -5.01
CA ASP A 123 27.65 14.17 -6.07
C ASP A 123 26.30 14.55 -5.44
N PHE A 124 25.75 15.69 -5.87
CA PHE A 124 24.40 16.10 -5.48
C PHE A 124 23.45 16.03 -6.68
N TYR A 125 22.25 15.55 -6.44
CA TYR A 125 21.18 15.52 -7.43
C TYR A 125 20.15 16.58 -7.07
N LEU A 126 19.87 17.51 -7.97
CA LEU A 126 18.78 18.47 -7.83
C LEU A 126 17.52 17.86 -8.43
N THR A 127 16.44 17.85 -7.67
CA THR A 127 15.11 17.46 -8.12
C THR A 127 14.29 18.69 -8.52
N ASN A 128 13.23 18.49 -9.28
CA ASN A 128 12.37 19.59 -9.73
C ASN A 128 11.58 20.29 -8.61
N GLN A 129 11.66 19.80 -7.37
CA GLN A 129 10.91 20.34 -6.22
C GLN A 129 11.78 21.14 -5.23
N ASN A 130 12.99 21.56 -5.63
CA ASN A 130 13.87 22.41 -4.79
C ASN A 130 14.24 21.81 -3.42
N GLU A 131 14.14 20.50 -3.26
CA GLU A 131 14.64 19.77 -2.10
C GLU A 131 16.07 19.29 -2.39
N VAL A 132 16.97 19.63 -1.48
CA VAL A 132 18.41 19.27 -1.51
C VAL A 132 18.60 18.01 -0.68
#